data_94d0e8e3b4a35120b755c32c150165aa
#
_entry.id   94d0e8e3b4a35120b755c32c150165aa
#
_cell.length_a   1.000
_cell.length_b   1.000
_cell.length_c   1.000
_cell.angle_alpha   90.00
_cell.angle_beta   90.00
_cell.angle_gamma   90.00
#
_symmetry.space_group_name_H-M   'P 1'
#
loop_
_entity.id
_entity.type
_entity.pdbx_description
1 polymer ?
#
loop_
_entity_poly.entity_id
_entity_poly.type
_entity_poly.pdbx_seq_one_letter_code
_entity_poly.pdbx_strand_id
1 'polypeptide(L)'
;DLPLRNFHGTDFIFELMEDLRFKVGPKSFYQTNTEQAYHLYEVARRFACLTGEELVYDLYTGTGTIANFVAKGAREVIGIEYVPEAIVDAKENARINGLENTKFFAGDMKDILTDDFIARHGHPDVIITDPPRAGMHPDVVSVILNAAPQRIVYVSCNPATQARDLSLLDADYEVAQVQPVDMFPHTPHVENVVQLLRRS
;
A
#
# COMPACT_ATOMS: atom_id res chain seq x y z
N ASP A 1 -5.15 -16.96 19.84
CA ASP A 1 -5.13 -15.60 20.42
C ASP A 1 -6.18 -15.47 21.52
N LEU A 2 -5.81 -14.86 22.66
CA LEU A 2 -6.76 -14.57 23.72
C LEU A 2 -7.68 -13.42 23.28
N PRO A 3 -8.97 -13.45 23.68
CA PRO A 3 -9.89 -12.36 23.36
C PRO A 3 -9.42 -11.07 24.06
N LEU A 4 -9.39 -9.97 23.30
CA LEU A 4 -9.12 -8.66 23.84
C LEU A 4 -10.25 -8.24 24.79
N ARG A 5 -9.89 -7.65 25.92
CA ARG A 5 -10.84 -7.05 26.87
C ARG A 5 -10.47 -5.60 27.09
N ASN A 6 -11.39 -4.71 26.74
CA ASN A 6 -11.25 -3.30 27.10
C ASN A 6 -11.45 -3.16 28.62
N PHE A 7 -10.45 -2.62 29.32
CA PHE A 7 -10.51 -2.38 30.75
C PHE A 7 -11.12 -1.01 31.07
N HIS A 8 -10.79 0.01 30.27
CA HIS A 8 -11.27 1.38 30.45
C HIS A 8 -11.09 2.20 29.17
N GLY A 9 -11.99 3.14 28.91
CA GLY A 9 -11.93 4.05 27.77
C GLY A 9 -12.31 3.40 26.42
N THR A 10 -11.78 3.94 25.33
CA THR A 10 -11.96 3.41 23.97
C THR A 10 -10.95 2.32 23.68
N ASP A 11 -11.29 1.39 22.80
CA ASP A 11 -10.44 0.30 22.33
C ASP A 11 -9.67 0.66 21.05
N PHE A 12 -9.55 1.93 20.74
CA PHE A 12 -8.80 2.46 19.60
C PHE A 12 -8.19 3.81 19.94
N ILE A 13 -7.20 4.21 19.13
CA ILE A 13 -6.66 5.57 19.10
C ILE A 13 -6.89 6.19 17.72
N PHE A 14 -6.73 7.50 17.61
CA PHE A 14 -6.64 8.18 16.32
C PHE A 14 -5.23 8.70 16.10
N GLU A 15 -4.68 8.38 14.93
CA GLU A 15 -3.48 9.00 14.40
C GLU A 15 -3.86 10.02 13.33
N LEU A 16 -3.10 11.10 13.28
CA LEU A 16 -3.33 12.19 12.33
C LEU A 16 -2.19 12.22 11.30
N MET A 17 -2.54 12.37 10.04
CA MET A 17 -1.59 12.56 8.96
C MET A 17 -2.15 13.57 7.96
N GLU A 18 -1.57 14.75 7.92
CA GLU A 18 -2.14 15.92 7.26
C GLU A 18 -3.57 16.19 7.78
N ASP A 19 -4.56 16.24 6.93
CA ASP A 19 -5.97 16.39 7.25
C ASP A 19 -6.72 15.06 7.42
N LEU A 20 -6.00 13.93 7.33
CA LEU A 20 -6.57 12.60 7.48
C LEU A 20 -6.47 12.10 8.93
N ARG A 21 -7.49 11.35 9.34
CA ARG A 21 -7.57 10.68 10.65
C ARG A 21 -7.65 9.19 10.44
N PHE A 22 -6.74 8.45 11.06
CA PHE A 22 -6.72 6.99 11.01
C PHE A 22 -7.11 6.42 12.36
N LYS A 23 -8.18 5.63 12.38
CA LYS A 23 -8.57 4.84 13.52
C LYS A 23 -7.70 3.60 13.58
N VAL A 24 -6.96 3.43 14.67
CA VAL A 24 -6.04 2.32 14.89
C VAL A 24 -6.56 1.48 16.06
N GLY A 25 -6.99 0.28 15.78
CA GLY A 25 -7.44 -0.68 16.77
C GLY A 25 -6.27 -1.49 17.36
N PRO A 26 -6.49 -2.24 18.42
CA PRO A 26 -5.43 -2.98 19.12
C PRO A 26 -4.86 -4.16 18.33
N LYS A 27 -5.50 -4.56 17.24
CA LYS A 27 -5.04 -5.60 16.31
C LYS A 27 -4.61 -5.03 14.96
N SER A 28 -4.82 -3.72 14.72
CA SER A 28 -4.45 -3.08 13.48
C SER A 28 -2.94 -2.87 13.44
N PHE A 29 -2.31 -3.19 12.31
CA PHE A 29 -0.95 -2.74 12.07
C PHE A 29 -0.98 -1.24 11.72
N TYR A 30 -0.14 -0.49 12.39
CA TYR A 30 0.13 0.91 12.08
C TYR A 30 1.59 1.22 12.38
N GLN A 31 2.23 2.07 11.58
CA GLN A 31 3.64 2.46 11.76
C GLN A 31 3.80 3.25 13.06
N THR A 32 4.60 2.74 14.00
CA THR A 32 4.73 3.31 15.35
C THR A 32 5.51 4.62 15.41
N ASN A 33 6.34 4.91 14.41
CA ASN A 33 6.97 6.21 14.23
C ASN A 33 6.15 7.02 13.22
N THR A 34 5.14 7.72 13.70
CA THR A 34 4.15 8.44 12.87
C THR A 34 4.79 9.52 12.00
N GLU A 35 5.81 10.24 12.52
CA GLU A 35 6.52 11.27 11.78
C GLU A 35 7.28 10.69 10.58
N GLN A 36 8.03 9.61 10.80
CA GLN A 36 8.75 8.95 9.71
C GLN A 36 7.82 8.19 8.78
N ALA A 37 6.70 7.66 9.28
CA ALA A 37 5.66 7.07 8.44
C ALA A 37 5.06 8.09 7.46
N TYR A 38 4.84 9.33 7.92
CA TYR A 38 4.41 10.41 7.03
C TYR A 38 5.43 10.64 5.91
N HIS A 39 6.73 10.76 6.24
CA HIS A 39 7.77 10.93 5.22
C HIS A 39 7.84 9.75 4.24
N LEU A 40 7.69 8.52 4.72
CA LEU A 40 7.64 7.33 3.87
C LEU A 40 6.48 7.41 2.87
N TYR A 41 5.29 7.75 3.34
CA TYR A 41 4.09 7.84 2.50
C TYR A 41 4.12 9.07 1.58
N GLU A 42 4.76 10.17 2.00
CA GLU A 42 5.06 11.31 1.12
C GLU A 42 5.94 10.91 -0.08
N VAL A 43 6.99 10.10 0.16
CA VAL A 43 7.83 9.56 -0.91
C VAL A 43 7.01 8.67 -1.84
N ALA A 44 6.19 7.75 -1.28
CA ALA A 44 5.33 6.88 -2.07
C ALA A 44 4.34 7.69 -2.93
N ARG A 45 3.67 8.70 -2.36
CA ARG A 45 2.75 9.60 -3.07
C ARG A 45 3.47 10.38 -4.18
N ARG A 46 4.64 10.92 -3.90
CA ARG A 46 5.46 11.63 -4.89
C ARG A 46 5.86 10.71 -6.04
N PHE A 47 6.28 9.48 -5.74
CA PHE A 47 6.67 8.49 -6.75
C PHE A 47 5.48 7.95 -7.55
N ALA A 48 4.28 7.97 -6.97
CA ALA A 48 3.06 7.64 -7.67
C ALA A 48 2.71 8.67 -8.78
N CYS A 49 3.18 9.92 -8.68
CA CYS A 49 2.99 11.00 -9.67
C CYS A 49 1.53 11.11 -10.15
N LEU A 50 0.60 11.14 -9.20
CA LEU A 50 -0.83 11.18 -9.49
C LEU A 50 -1.27 12.56 -9.96
N THR A 51 -2.19 12.59 -10.93
CA THR A 51 -2.75 13.81 -11.53
C THR A 51 -4.25 13.97 -11.30
N GLY A 52 -4.88 12.99 -10.68
CA GLY A 52 -6.33 12.90 -10.49
C GLY A 52 -7.05 11.98 -11.49
N GLU A 53 -6.35 11.50 -12.51
CA GLU A 53 -6.94 10.67 -13.57
C GLU A 53 -6.63 9.18 -13.41
N GLU A 54 -5.69 8.81 -12.54
CA GLU A 54 -5.18 7.46 -12.43
C GLU A 54 -6.10 6.55 -11.61
N LEU A 55 -6.24 5.31 -12.06
CA LEU A 55 -6.69 4.17 -11.28
C LEU A 55 -5.47 3.57 -10.57
N VAL A 56 -5.48 3.61 -9.24
CA VAL A 56 -4.41 3.09 -8.39
C VAL A 56 -4.84 1.78 -7.74
N TYR A 57 -3.98 0.76 -7.81
CA TYR A 57 -4.15 -0.43 -6.98
C TYR A 57 -3.11 -0.38 -5.85
N ASP A 58 -3.56 -0.50 -4.60
CA ASP A 58 -2.73 -0.57 -3.39
C ASP A 58 -2.74 -2.01 -2.87
N LEU A 59 -1.64 -2.72 -3.12
CA LEU A 59 -1.47 -4.13 -2.74
C LEU A 59 -0.83 -4.23 -1.35
N TYR A 60 -1.33 -5.15 -0.54
CA TYR A 60 -1.01 -5.26 0.89
C TYR A 60 -1.45 -4.00 1.64
N THR A 61 -2.66 -3.51 1.33
CA THR A 61 -3.15 -2.20 1.79
C THR A 61 -3.29 -2.07 3.31
N GLY A 62 -3.32 -3.20 4.04
CA GLY A 62 -3.49 -3.23 5.49
C GLY A 62 -4.78 -2.50 5.90
N THR A 63 -4.66 -1.55 6.83
CA THR A 63 -5.78 -0.70 7.28
C THR A 63 -6.08 0.46 6.32
N GLY A 64 -5.58 0.38 5.09
CA GLY A 64 -5.83 1.36 4.04
C GLY A 64 -5.06 2.67 4.20
N THR A 65 -3.95 2.68 4.93
CA THR A 65 -3.24 3.93 5.24
C THR A 65 -2.71 4.59 3.97
N ILE A 66 -1.95 3.86 3.13
CA ILE A 66 -1.41 4.41 1.88
C ILE A 66 -2.55 4.70 0.90
N ALA A 67 -3.51 3.77 0.72
CA ALA A 67 -4.65 3.96 -0.16
C ALA A 67 -5.41 5.26 0.14
N ASN A 68 -5.77 5.49 1.41
CA ASN A 68 -6.48 6.69 1.83
C ASN A 68 -5.61 7.97 1.70
N PHE A 69 -4.30 7.84 1.96
CA PHE A 69 -3.36 8.96 1.88
C PHE A 69 -3.19 9.48 0.44
N VAL A 70 -3.22 8.58 -0.55
CA VAL A 70 -3.08 8.97 -1.97
C VAL A 70 -4.41 9.26 -2.67
N ALA A 71 -5.54 8.93 -2.04
CA ALA A 71 -6.86 8.94 -2.68
C ALA A 71 -7.23 10.29 -3.28
N LYS A 72 -6.90 11.41 -2.62
CA LYS A 72 -7.21 12.75 -3.13
C LYS A 72 -6.50 13.10 -4.43
N GLY A 73 -5.40 12.43 -4.74
CA GLY A 73 -4.63 12.63 -5.97
C GLY A 73 -4.98 11.65 -7.08
N ALA A 74 -5.90 10.71 -6.85
CA ALA A 74 -6.27 9.66 -7.80
C ALA A 74 -7.74 9.79 -8.23
N ARG A 75 -8.06 9.27 -9.43
CA ARG A 75 -9.46 9.08 -9.84
C ARG A 75 -10.16 8.05 -8.95
N GLU A 76 -9.50 6.92 -8.71
CA GLU A 76 -9.98 5.85 -7.85
C GLU A 76 -8.79 5.08 -7.27
N VAL A 77 -8.93 4.60 -6.03
CA VAL A 77 -7.95 3.70 -5.40
C VAL A 77 -8.62 2.40 -5.00
N ILE A 78 -8.02 1.28 -5.37
CA ILE A 78 -8.46 -0.06 -5.01
C ILE A 78 -7.42 -0.70 -4.11
N GLY A 79 -7.78 -0.89 -2.83
CA GLY A 79 -6.94 -1.57 -1.86
C GLY A 79 -7.27 -3.06 -1.77
N ILE A 80 -6.24 -3.90 -1.76
CA ILE A 80 -6.37 -5.37 -1.64
C ILE A 80 -5.51 -5.83 -0.46
N GLU A 81 -6.12 -6.63 0.43
CA GLU A 81 -5.48 -7.15 1.63
C GLU A 81 -5.99 -8.55 1.95
N TYR A 82 -5.09 -9.41 2.40
CA TYR A 82 -5.44 -10.79 2.77
C TYR A 82 -6.29 -10.87 4.04
N VAL A 83 -6.08 -9.95 5.01
CA VAL A 83 -6.74 -9.96 6.33
C VAL A 83 -8.07 -9.22 6.27
N PRO A 84 -9.22 -9.92 6.41
CA PRO A 84 -10.54 -9.28 6.29
C PRO A 84 -10.78 -8.18 7.32
N GLU A 85 -10.27 -8.34 8.54
CA GLU A 85 -10.41 -7.34 9.62
C GLU A 85 -9.71 -6.02 9.26
N ALA A 86 -8.54 -6.09 8.62
CA ALA A 86 -7.83 -4.91 8.14
C ALA A 86 -8.64 -4.16 7.07
N ILE A 87 -9.34 -4.88 6.19
CA ILE A 87 -10.25 -4.29 5.21
C ILE A 87 -11.45 -3.59 5.86
N VAL A 88 -11.97 -4.11 6.98
CA VAL A 88 -13.00 -3.42 7.75
C VAL A 88 -12.46 -2.07 8.26
N ASP A 89 -11.26 -2.06 8.81
CA ASP A 89 -10.60 -0.84 9.28
C ASP A 89 -10.30 0.12 8.13
N ALA A 90 -9.86 -0.37 6.97
CA ALA A 90 -9.59 0.45 5.78
C ALA A 90 -10.85 1.19 5.28
N LYS A 91 -11.98 0.48 5.23
CA LYS A 91 -13.28 1.07 4.87
C LYS A 91 -13.75 2.10 5.89
N GLU A 92 -13.57 1.82 7.17
CA GLU A 92 -13.91 2.76 8.25
C GLU A 92 -13.03 4.01 8.19
N ASN A 93 -11.73 3.85 7.91
CA ASN A 93 -10.81 4.97 7.74
C ASN A 93 -11.18 5.83 6.52
N ALA A 94 -11.57 5.23 5.39
CA ALA A 94 -12.09 5.98 4.25
C ALA A 94 -13.36 6.77 4.60
N ARG A 95 -14.31 6.14 5.30
CA ARG A 95 -15.55 6.77 5.75
C ARG A 95 -15.30 7.95 6.69
N ILE A 96 -14.40 7.80 7.67
CA ILE A 96 -14.03 8.87 8.62
C ILE A 96 -13.49 10.10 7.89
N ASN A 97 -12.75 9.87 6.79
CA ASN A 97 -12.11 10.91 5.98
C ASN A 97 -12.97 11.41 4.80
N GLY A 98 -14.19 10.90 4.66
CA GLY A 98 -15.10 11.31 3.57
C GLY A 98 -14.57 10.96 2.17
N LEU A 99 -13.78 9.90 2.04
CA LEU A 99 -13.22 9.45 0.77
C LEU A 99 -14.22 8.53 0.05
N GLU A 100 -14.74 8.97 -1.08
CA GLU A 100 -15.74 8.23 -1.87
C GLU A 100 -15.12 7.46 -3.05
N ASN A 101 -13.87 7.73 -3.35
CA ASN A 101 -13.13 7.16 -4.47
C ASN A 101 -12.20 6.01 -4.07
N THR A 102 -12.45 5.36 -2.92
CA THR A 102 -11.69 4.19 -2.46
C THR A 102 -12.56 2.96 -2.39
N LYS A 103 -12.03 1.81 -2.81
CA LYS A 103 -12.66 0.49 -2.71
C LYS A 103 -11.68 -0.50 -2.08
N PHE A 104 -12.17 -1.39 -1.24
CA PHE A 104 -11.31 -2.35 -0.52
C PHE A 104 -11.86 -3.76 -0.62
N PHE A 105 -10.96 -4.71 -0.95
CA PHE A 105 -11.27 -6.12 -1.17
C PHE A 105 -10.38 -7.00 -0.27
N ALA A 106 -11.02 -7.95 0.42
CA ALA A 106 -10.32 -8.93 1.23
C ALA A 106 -10.05 -10.21 0.45
N GLY A 107 -8.81 -10.67 0.46
CA GLY A 107 -8.38 -11.94 -0.12
C GLY A 107 -6.93 -11.95 -0.57
N ASP A 108 -6.46 -13.12 -1.01
CA ASP A 108 -5.11 -13.26 -1.55
C ASP A 108 -5.00 -12.51 -2.89
N MET A 109 -3.96 -11.71 -3.08
CA MET A 109 -3.76 -10.90 -4.28
C MET A 109 -3.76 -11.74 -5.56
N LYS A 110 -3.17 -12.93 -5.53
CA LYS A 110 -3.15 -13.84 -6.70
C LYS A 110 -4.53 -14.37 -7.08
N ASP A 111 -5.45 -14.47 -6.10
CA ASP A 111 -6.80 -14.96 -6.32
C ASP A 111 -7.79 -13.83 -6.69
N ILE A 112 -7.49 -12.60 -6.25
CA ILE A 112 -8.32 -11.42 -6.53
C ILE A 112 -7.94 -10.78 -7.87
N LEU A 113 -6.65 -10.52 -8.10
CA LEU A 113 -6.16 -9.81 -9.29
C LEU A 113 -6.20 -10.70 -10.55
N THR A 114 -7.38 -11.19 -10.87
CA THR A 114 -7.65 -11.97 -12.07
C THR A 114 -8.02 -11.06 -13.25
N ASP A 115 -7.97 -11.59 -14.46
CA ASP A 115 -8.43 -10.87 -15.66
C ASP A 115 -9.88 -10.40 -15.50
N ASP A 116 -10.74 -11.21 -14.87
CA ASP A 116 -12.12 -10.86 -14.55
C ASP A 116 -12.23 -9.68 -13.58
N PHE A 117 -11.34 -9.61 -12.59
CA PHE A 117 -11.29 -8.49 -11.65
C PHE A 117 -10.87 -7.22 -12.37
N ILE A 118 -9.80 -7.29 -13.17
CA ILE A 118 -9.30 -6.18 -13.98
C ILE A 118 -10.35 -5.72 -14.98
N ALA A 119 -11.06 -6.65 -15.65
CA ALA A 119 -12.14 -6.31 -16.58
C ALA A 119 -13.29 -5.56 -15.91
N ARG A 120 -13.61 -5.88 -14.65
CA ARG A 120 -14.68 -5.22 -13.87
C ARG A 120 -14.28 -3.90 -13.24
N HIS A 121 -13.03 -3.77 -12.83
CA HIS A 121 -12.57 -2.62 -12.06
C HIS A 121 -11.64 -1.69 -12.84
N GLY A 122 -11.15 -2.11 -13.98
CA GLY A 122 -10.23 -1.38 -14.84
C GLY A 122 -8.77 -1.81 -14.67
N HIS A 123 -7.97 -1.56 -15.71
CA HIS A 123 -6.52 -1.72 -15.63
C HIS A 123 -5.91 -0.63 -14.75
N PRO A 124 -5.06 -0.98 -13.78
CA PRO A 124 -4.39 0.03 -12.96
C PRO A 124 -3.37 0.83 -13.80
N ASP A 125 -3.41 2.15 -13.65
CA ASP A 125 -2.37 3.03 -14.18
C ASP A 125 -1.12 2.99 -13.29
N VAL A 126 -1.36 2.87 -11.98
CA VAL A 126 -0.31 2.80 -10.95
C VAL A 126 -0.61 1.64 -9.99
N ILE A 127 0.41 0.87 -9.65
CA ILE A 127 0.37 -0.05 -8.51
C ILE A 127 1.30 0.47 -7.42
N ILE A 128 0.79 0.59 -6.19
CA ILE A 128 1.58 0.78 -4.98
C ILE A 128 1.59 -0.57 -4.26
N THR A 129 2.74 -1.00 -3.76
CA THR A 129 2.86 -2.27 -3.05
C THR A 129 3.78 -2.13 -1.84
N ASP A 130 3.34 -2.61 -0.68
CA ASP A 130 4.10 -2.63 0.58
C ASP A 130 4.05 -4.04 1.19
N PRO A 131 4.72 -5.02 0.57
CA PRO A 131 4.65 -6.41 0.98
C PRO A 131 5.37 -6.66 2.31
N PRO A 132 5.11 -7.80 2.95
CA PRO A 132 5.81 -8.21 4.17
C PRO A 132 7.31 -8.38 3.91
N ARG A 133 8.09 -8.53 5.00
CA ARG A 133 9.56 -8.60 4.98
C ARG A 133 10.15 -9.67 4.05
N ALA A 134 9.36 -10.70 3.71
CA ALA A 134 9.75 -11.74 2.75
C ALA A 134 9.71 -11.28 1.28
N GLY A 135 9.17 -10.10 1.01
CA GLY A 135 8.90 -9.59 -0.33
C GLY A 135 7.61 -10.17 -0.91
N MET A 136 7.40 -9.94 -2.20
CA MET A 136 6.24 -10.46 -2.91
C MET A 136 6.40 -11.96 -3.24
N HIS A 137 5.28 -12.68 -3.23
CA HIS A 137 5.25 -14.03 -3.79
C HIS A 137 5.41 -13.95 -5.33
N PRO A 138 6.09 -14.90 -5.99
CA PRO A 138 6.27 -14.89 -7.45
C PRO A 138 4.94 -14.78 -8.23
N ASP A 139 3.87 -15.41 -7.72
CA ASP A 139 2.54 -15.32 -8.34
C ASP A 139 2.01 -13.88 -8.33
N VAL A 140 2.27 -13.11 -7.26
CA VAL A 140 1.87 -11.69 -7.19
C VAL A 140 2.67 -10.86 -8.19
N VAL A 141 3.97 -11.13 -8.34
CA VAL A 141 4.80 -10.49 -9.37
C VAL A 141 4.23 -10.77 -10.76
N SER A 142 3.86 -12.03 -11.03
CA SER A 142 3.24 -12.41 -12.31
C SER A 142 1.92 -11.68 -12.57
N VAL A 143 1.10 -11.51 -11.54
CA VAL A 143 -0.16 -10.76 -11.64
C VAL A 143 0.10 -9.28 -11.92
N ILE A 144 1.11 -8.67 -11.29
CA ILE A 144 1.52 -7.28 -11.58
C ILE A 144 1.98 -7.13 -13.03
N LEU A 145 2.78 -8.06 -13.53
CA LEU A 145 3.23 -8.08 -14.93
C LEU A 145 2.05 -8.19 -15.90
N ASN A 146 1.08 -9.04 -15.60
CA ASN A 146 -0.14 -9.18 -16.42
C ASN A 146 -1.03 -7.93 -16.37
N ALA A 147 -1.18 -7.31 -15.20
CA ALA A 147 -1.90 -6.05 -15.04
C ALA A 147 -1.21 -4.87 -15.76
N ALA A 148 0.10 -4.99 -15.97
CA ALA A 148 0.91 -4.10 -16.79
C ALA A 148 0.71 -2.59 -16.52
N PRO A 149 0.78 -2.10 -15.26
CA PRO A 149 0.64 -0.69 -14.95
C PRO A 149 1.75 0.14 -15.60
N GLN A 150 1.49 1.42 -15.85
CA GLN A 150 2.53 2.32 -16.34
C GLN A 150 3.61 2.59 -15.30
N ARG A 151 3.26 2.49 -14.01
CA ARG A 151 4.14 2.78 -12.88
C ARG A 151 3.89 1.84 -11.72
N ILE A 152 4.97 1.45 -11.05
CA ILE A 152 4.92 0.72 -9.79
C ILE A 152 5.69 1.52 -8.74
N VAL A 153 5.10 1.68 -7.56
CA VAL A 153 5.77 2.22 -6.37
C VAL A 153 5.90 1.07 -5.36
N TYR A 154 7.13 0.65 -5.13
CA TYR A 154 7.43 -0.46 -4.23
C TYR A 154 8.06 0.04 -2.93
N VAL A 155 7.30 -0.01 -1.85
CA VAL A 155 7.74 0.26 -0.48
C VAL A 155 8.20 -1.05 0.15
N SER A 156 9.35 -1.07 0.85
CA SER A 156 9.86 -2.29 1.45
C SER A 156 10.72 -2.03 2.68
N CYS A 157 10.48 -2.80 3.74
CA CYS A 157 11.34 -2.84 4.93
C CYS A 157 12.58 -3.75 4.77
N ASN A 158 12.77 -4.37 3.60
CA ASN A 158 13.90 -5.25 3.32
C ASN A 158 14.43 -5.06 1.89
N PRO A 159 15.46 -4.22 1.71
CA PRO A 159 16.03 -3.96 0.39
C PRO A 159 16.55 -5.20 -0.34
N ALA A 160 16.94 -6.27 0.38
CA ALA A 160 17.44 -7.49 -0.25
C ALA A 160 16.31 -8.28 -0.96
N THR A 161 15.16 -8.43 -0.31
CA THR A 161 13.99 -9.07 -0.93
C THR A 161 13.38 -8.17 -2.01
N GLN A 162 13.40 -6.85 -1.81
CA GLN A 162 13.01 -5.89 -2.84
C GLN A 162 13.88 -6.04 -4.10
N ALA A 163 15.21 -6.09 -3.96
CA ALA A 163 16.12 -6.28 -5.11
C ALA A 163 15.85 -7.59 -5.86
N ARG A 164 15.53 -8.68 -5.15
CA ARG A 164 15.11 -9.95 -5.76
C ARG A 164 13.84 -9.76 -6.60
N ASP A 165 12.82 -9.10 -6.05
CA ASP A 165 11.55 -8.90 -6.73
C ASP A 165 11.71 -7.95 -7.92
N LEU A 166 12.53 -6.90 -7.79
CA LEU A 166 12.88 -6.00 -8.89
C LEU A 166 13.53 -6.75 -10.06
N SER A 167 14.37 -7.76 -9.78
CA SER A 167 14.97 -8.56 -10.84
C SER A 167 13.95 -9.39 -11.65
N LEU A 168 12.80 -9.72 -11.05
CA LEU A 168 11.70 -10.39 -11.75
C LEU A 168 10.88 -9.43 -12.61
N LEU A 169 10.90 -8.15 -12.29
CA LEU A 169 10.19 -7.10 -13.01
C LEU A 169 11.05 -6.43 -14.11
N ASP A 170 12.38 -6.65 -14.11
CA ASP A 170 13.35 -5.92 -14.94
C ASP A 170 13.14 -6.06 -16.46
N ALA A 171 12.51 -7.17 -16.90
CA ALA A 171 12.20 -7.34 -18.32
C ALA A 171 11.22 -6.27 -18.86
N ASP A 172 10.24 -5.88 -18.05
CA ASP A 172 9.15 -4.98 -18.44
C ASP A 172 9.24 -3.60 -17.80
N TYR A 173 10.05 -3.45 -16.74
CA TYR A 173 10.16 -2.20 -15.96
C TYR A 173 11.60 -1.79 -15.76
N GLU A 174 11.82 -0.48 -15.68
CA GLU A 174 13.10 0.09 -15.27
C GLU A 174 12.96 0.82 -13.94
N VAL A 175 14.00 0.75 -13.12
CA VAL A 175 14.09 1.53 -11.87
C VAL A 175 14.40 2.98 -12.22
N ALA A 176 13.43 3.86 -11.98
CA ALA A 176 13.57 5.30 -12.26
C ALA A 176 14.08 6.08 -11.05
N GLN A 177 13.60 5.76 -9.85
CA GLN A 177 13.99 6.45 -8.62
C GLN A 177 14.06 5.47 -7.45
N VAL A 178 14.97 5.75 -6.51
CA VAL A 178 15.15 5.00 -5.25
C VAL A 178 15.31 5.99 -4.12
N GLN A 179 14.56 5.82 -3.04
CA GLN A 179 14.63 6.67 -1.86
C GLN A 179 14.56 5.82 -0.58
N PRO A 180 15.67 5.67 0.15
CA PRO A 180 15.63 5.09 1.50
C PRO A 180 15.05 6.09 2.49
N VAL A 181 14.36 5.55 3.51
CA VAL A 181 13.76 6.31 4.62
C VAL A 181 14.15 5.63 5.93
N ASP A 182 14.77 6.37 6.83
CA ASP A 182 15.16 5.87 8.16
C ASP A 182 13.96 5.94 9.12
N MET A 183 13.15 4.88 9.11
CA MET A 183 11.95 4.76 9.95
C MET A 183 12.26 4.63 11.43
N PHE A 184 13.37 3.98 11.78
CA PHE A 184 13.75 3.68 13.14
C PHE A 184 15.24 3.98 13.35
N PRO A 185 15.60 5.27 13.53
CA PRO A 185 16.98 5.68 13.85
C PRO A 185 17.54 4.86 15.01
N HIS A 186 18.81 4.53 14.95
CA HIS A 186 19.50 3.63 15.90
C HIS A 186 19.21 2.14 15.74
N THR A 187 18.53 1.72 14.68
CA THR A 187 18.38 0.32 14.28
C THR A 187 19.04 0.08 12.91
N PRO A 188 19.35 -1.16 12.52
CA PRO A 188 19.86 -1.46 11.18
C PRO A 188 18.75 -1.51 10.12
N HIS A 189 17.51 -1.22 10.49
CA HIS A 189 16.36 -1.30 9.60
C HIS A 189 16.17 -0.01 8.83
N VAL A 190 15.99 -0.13 7.53
CA VAL A 190 15.68 0.97 6.62
C VAL A 190 14.50 0.57 5.75
N GLU A 191 13.55 1.49 5.59
CA GLU A 191 12.54 1.39 4.56
C GLU A 191 13.11 1.94 3.25
N ASN A 192 12.72 1.35 2.13
CA ASN A 192 13.16 1.81 0.83
C ASN A 192 11.99 1.90 -0.14
N VAL A 193 11.83 3.04 -0.78
CA VAL A 193 10.81 3.25 -1.80
C VAL A 193 11.47 3.27 -3.16
N VAL A 194 10.96 2.45 -4.08
CA VAL A 194 11.43 2.38 -5.47
C VAL A 194 10.29 2.74 -6.41
N GLN A 195 10.57 3.63 -7.36
CA GLN A 195 9.70 3.88 -8.49
C GLN A 195 10.19 3.08 -9.69
N LEU A 196 9.29 2.31 -10.29
CA LEU A 196 9.54 1.65 -11.57
C LEU A 196 8.62 2.24 -12.63
N LEU A 197 9.17 2.40 -13.83
CA LEU A 197 8.43 2.81 -15.01
C LEU A 197 8.44 1.68 -16.04
N ARG A 198 7.30 1.51 -16.70
CA ARG A 198 7.18 0.49 -17.75
C ARG A 198 8.06 0.86 -18.92
N ARG A 199 8.82 -0.11 -19.42
CA ARG A 199 9.63 0.04 -20.63
C ARG A 199 8.70 0.21 -21.85
N SER A 200 9.10 1.07 -22.78
CA SER A 200 8.38 1.36 -24.04
C SER A 200 8.64 0.28 -25.09
#